data_181f8696d5d5eba71c0e92be55be9920
#
_entry.id   181f8696d5d5eba71c0e92be55be9920
#
_cell.length_a   1.000
_cell.length_b   1.000
_cell.length_c   1.000
_cell.angle_alpha   90.00
_cell.angle_beta   90.00
_cell.angle_gamma   90.00
#
_symmetry.space_group_name_H-M   'P 1'
#
loop_
_entity.id
_entity.type
_entity.pdbx_description
1 polymer ?
#
loop_
_entity_poly.entity_id
_entity_poly.type
_entity_poly.pdbx_seq_one_letter_code
_entity_poly.pdbx_strand_id
1 'polypeptide(L)'
;MNLTDNRTIREEAALAFSEVKAMEKRIDQLGEELARRKDYDSPEYAELIARLSHETERMKLMGGHSWEAVLERTLTGLGFAPSDLDRPTGELSGGWRMRVELAKILLAQPDVLLLDEPTNHLDILSIEWLEKFLAHSTSSVILVSHDRTFLNHVTTRTLDIDCGRIIDYKVKYDDYIRLREERREAQLRAYENQQKEIADIKDFIERFRYKATKAVQVQSRIKQLEKIVPIEVDETDRSCLHLKFPPCSRSGDFPVICNEVAKSYGSHQVFSHVSLSIRRGEKVAFVGKNGEGKSTLVKCIMGEIPFTGELKIGHNVEIGYFAQNEAQMLDETISVWDTIDRVARGEIRTRINDLLGAFLFGGEAAEKPVKVLSGGERSRLAMLRLLLQPVNLLILDEPTNHLDMQTKDVLKEAINNFDGTAIIVSHDRDFLDGLTDKIYEFSNGKVKEHLGGIYRFLETKEMESLNELDRPIHNDIQTNTQPQPVNQGAVDWEERKAQRRIRNKLEKTIKECENVISETESAIKILEDQLSTSEGAANPELATRHARLCSQLDKAMEEWTTASEKLEAMDALS
;
A
#
# COMPACT_ATOMS: atom_id res chain seq x y z
N MET A 1 9.17 4.57 -22.76
CA MET A 1 8.03 3.68 -23.03
C MET A 1 7.98 3.40 -24.53
N ASN A 2 8.12 2.14 -24.93
CA ASN A 2 8.19 1.73 -26.34
C ASN A 2 6.93 0.96 -26.78
N LEU A 3 5.73 1.43 -26.38
CA LEU A 3 4.48 0.85 -26.81
C LEU A 3 4.16 1.28 -28.25
N THR A 4 3.69 0.34 -29.05
CA THR A 4 3.28 0.59 -30.45
C THR A 4 1.80 0.94 -30.46
N ASP A 5 1.44 2.17 -30.79
CA ASP A 5 0.08 2.71 -30.69
C ASP A 5 -0.99 1.93 -31.48
N ASN A 6 -0.60 1.17 -32.50
CA ASN A 6 -1.50 0.43 -33.38
C ASN A 6 -1.79 -1.02 -32.94
N ARG A 7 -1.15 -1.52 -31.85
CA ARG A 7 -1.39 -2.87 -31.35
C ARG A 7 -2.45 -2.86 -30.25
N THR A 8 -3.15 -3.98 -30.12
CA THR A 8 -4.06 -4.17 -28.99
C THR A 8 -3.27 -4.44 -27.71
N ILE A 9 -3.93 -4.24 -26.55
CA ILE A 9 -3.33 -4.54 -25.23
C ILE A 9 -2.86 -5.99 -25.16
N ARG A 10 -3.71 -6.92 -25.65
CA ARG A 10 -3.40 -8.35 -25.73
C ARG A 10 -2.16 -8.62 -26.59
N GLU A 11 -2.09 -8.03 -27.78
CA GLU A 11 -0.96 -8.21 -28.69
C GLU A 11 0.34 -7.67 -28.12
N GLU A 12 0.28 -6.50 -27.48
CA GLU A 12 1.45 -5.86 -26.91
C GLU A 12 1.99 -6.64 -25.69
N ALA A 13 1.11 -7.09 -24.79
CA ALA A 13 1.49 -7.93 -23.67
C ALA A 13 2.02 -9.31 -24.11
N ALA A 14 1.47 -9.86 -25.19
CA ALA A 14 1.90 -11.14 -25.75
C ALA A 14 3.30 -11.11 -26.38
N LEU A 15 3.93 -9.94 -26.54
CA LEU A 15 5.35 -9.82 -26.93
C LEU A 15 6.29 -10.45 -25.91
N ALA A 16 5.90 -10.52 -24.64
CA ALA A 16 6.64 -11.21 -23.60
C ALA A 16 6.84 -12.70 -23.90
N PHE A 17 5.91 -13.30 -24.64
CA PHE A 17 5.93 -14.70 -25.07
C PHE A 17 6.41 -14.92 -26.50
N SER A 18 7.23 -14.02 -27.03
CA SER A 18 7.71 -14.08 -28.43
C SER A 18 8.43 -15.41 -28.75
N GLU A 19 9.21 -15.96 -27.81
CA GLU A 19 9.89 -17.24 -27.96
C GLU A 19 8.90 -18.42 -27.99
N VAL A 20 7.91 -18.42 -27.10
CA VAL A 20 6.85 -19.45 -27.04
C VAL A 20 6.06 -19.44 -28.34
N LYS A 21 5.64 -18.26 -28.82
CA LYS A 21 4.94 -18.13 -30.12
C LYS A 21 5.79 -18.57 -31.32
N ALA A 22 7.10 -18.34 -31.28
CA ALA A 22 8.00 -18.79 -32.30
C ALA A 22 8.17 -20.33 -32.30
N MET A 23 8.14 -20.96 -31.11
CA MET A 23 8.13 -22.42 -30.98
C MET A 23 6.80 -23.00 -31.43
N GLU A 24 5.68 -22.42 -31.05
CA GLU A 24 4.35 -22.84 -31.49
C GLU A 24 4.23 -22.88 -33.01
N LYS A 25 4.64 -21.78 -33.67
CA LYS A 25 4.71 -21.75 -35.15
C LYS A 25 5.64 -22.81 -35.76
N ARG A 26 6.77 -23.11 -35.12
CA ARG A 26 7.69 -24.16 -35.57
C ARG A 26 7.07 -25.55 -35.42
N ILE A 27 6.40 -25.80 -34.30
CA ILE A 27 5.68 -27.04 -34.01
C ILE A 27 4.59 -27.25 -35.07
N ASP A 28 3.79 -26.22 -35.38
CA ASP A 28 2.75 -26.26 -36.40
C ASP A 28 3.34 -26.54 -37.79
N GLN A 29 4.42 -25.85 -38.18
CA GLN A 29 5.12 -26.06 -39.43
C GLN A 29 5.66 -27.49 -39.57
N LEU A 30 6.30 -28.02 -38.51
CA LEU A 30 6.78 -29.41 -38.47
C LEU A 30 5.62 -30.41 -38.54
N GLY A 31 4.50 -30.12 -37.88
CA GLY A 31 3.28 -30.93 -37.95
C GLY A 31 2.66 -30.95 -39.34
N GLU A 32 2.57 -29.78 -40.00
CA GLU A 32 2.11 -29.71 -41.39
C GLU A 32 3.05 -30.45 -42.39
N GLU A 33 4.37 -30.33 -42.19
CA GLU A 33 5.36 -31.01 -43.01
C GLU A 33 5.25 -32.53 -42.86
N LEU A 34 5.10 -33.04 -41.64
CA LEU A 34 4.86 -34.45 -41.36
C LEU A 34 3.55 -34.96 -42.00
N ALA A 35 2.48 -34.16 -41.92
CA ALA A 35 1.19 -34.53 -42.52
C ALA A 35 1.21 -34.61 -44.06
N ARG A 36 2.08 -33.85 -44.74
CA ARG A 36 2.24 -33.85 -46.20
C ARG A 36 3.11 -35.00 -46.71
N ARG A 37 3.99 -35.56 -45.87
CA ARG A 37 4.90 -36.67 -46.23
C ARG A 37 4.17 -38.01 -46.21
N LYS A 38 4.57 -38.89 -47.11
CA LYS A 38 4.06 -40.27 -47.25
C LYS A 38 5.17 -41.32 -47.06
N ASP A 39 6.39 -40.89 -46.85
CA ASP A 39 7.61 -41.70 -46.75
C ASP A 39 7.92 -42.06 -45.29
N TYR A 40 7.02 -42.78 -44.62
CA TYR A 40 7.04 -43.07 -43.20
C TYR A 40 8.27 -43.85 -42.71
N ASP A 41 8.94 -44.59 -43.57
CA ASP A 41 10.12 -45.40 -43.24
C ASP A 41 11.45 -44.68 -43.53
N SER A 42 11.42 -43.42 -43.96
CA SER A 42 12.63 -42.67 -44.27
C SER A 42 13.36 -42.15 -43.03
N PRO A 43 14.72 -42.13 -43.00
CA PRO A 43 15.48 -41.54 -41.92
C PRO A 43 15.12 -40.07 -41.66
N GLU A 44 14.77 -39.34 -42.72
CA GLU A 44 14.37 -37.93 -42.66
C GLU A 44 13.02 -37.74 -41.95
N TYR A 45 12.06 -38.67 -42.14
CA TYR A 45 10.79 -38.66 -41.44
C TYR A 45 10.98 -38.89 -39.93
N ALA A 46 11.88 -39.82 -39.55
CA ALA A 46 12.23 -40.08 -38.16
C ALA A 46 12.90 -38.85 -37.51
N GLU A 47 13.76 -38.12 -38.24
CA GLU A 47 14.40 -36.91 -37.76
C GLU A 47 13.38 -35.77 -37.54
N LEU A 48 12.39 -35.60 -38.40
CA LEU A 48 11.31 -34.63 -38.22
C LEU A 48 10.47 -34.94 -36.98
N ILE A 49 10.14 -36.22 -36.71
CA ILE A 49 9.44 -36.63 -35.50
C ILE A 49 10.28 -36.30 -34.26
N ALA A 50 11.58 -36.58 -34.28
CA ALA A 50 12.48 -36.28 -33.15
C ALA A 50 12.54 -34.76 -32.88
N ARG A 51 12.61 -33.94 -33.94
CA ARG A 51 12.57 -32.46 -33.83
C ARG A 51 11.23 -31.99 -33.27
N LEU A 52 10.10 -32.51 -33.78
CA LEU A 52 8.78 -32.16 -33.24
C LEU A 52 8.64 -32.50 -31.78
N SER A 53 9.08 -33.71 -31.37
CA SER A 53 9.05 -34.14 -29.99
C SER A 53 9.90 -33.22 -29.09
N HIS A 54 11.11 -32.89 -29.54
CA HIS A 54 12.02 -31.99 -28.80
C HIS A 54 11.45 -30.58 -28.63
N GLU A 55 10.91 -29.98 -29.71
CA GLU A 55 10.30 -28.63 -29.61
C GLU A 55 9.03 -28.67 -28.72
N THR A 56 8.22 -29.72 -28.81
CA THR A 56 7.02 -29.91 -27.97
C THR A 56 7.38 -30.06 -26.49
N GLU A 57 8.42 -30.82 -26.18
CA GLU A 57 8.91 -31.01 -24.81
C GLU A 57 9.47 -29.71 -24.25
N ARG A 58 10.26 -28.98 -25.05
CA ARG A 58 10.76 -27.65 -24.71
C ARG A 58 9.63 -26.65 -24.43
N MET A 59 8.59 -26.63 -25.28
CA MET A 59 7.41 -25.81 -25.08
C MET A 59 6.67 -26.13 -23.78
N LYS A 60 6.54 -27.44 -23.43
CA LYS A 60 5.94 -27.86 -22.15
C LYS A 60 6.75 -27.38 -20.94
N LEU A 61 8.08 -27.50 -21.00
CA LEU A 61 8.98 -27.05 -19.93
C LEU A 61 8.88 -25.52 -19.71
N MET A 62 8.63 -24.75 -20.76
CA MET A 62 8.43 -23.30 -20.69
C MET A 62 6.98 -22.88 -20.36
N GLY A 63 6.10 -23.84 -20.01
CA GLY A 63 4.70 -23.54 -19.67
C GLY A 63 3.86 -23.05 -20.87
N GLY A 64 4.30 -23.33 -22.09
CA GLY A 64 3.75 -22.77 -23.33
C GLY A 64 2.27 -23.08 -23.61
N HIS A 65 1.67 -24.11 -22.98
CA HIS A 65 0.26 -24.45 -23.19
C HIS A 65 -0.73 -23.55 -22.42
N SER A 66 -0.28 -22.71 -21.49
CA SER A 66 -1.13 -21.88 -20.64
C SER A 66 -0.78 -20.39 -20.68
N TRP A 67 0.07 -19.96 -21.61
CA TRP A 67 0.54 -18.58 -21.67
C TRP A 67 -0.61 -17.56 -21.86
N GLU A 68 -1.66 -17.90 -22.62
CA GLU A 68 -2.83 -17.03 -22.81
C GLU A 68 -3.58 -16.81 -21.49
N ALA A 69 -3.80 -17.88 -20.72
CA ALA A 69 -4.45 -17.80 -19.42
C ALA A 69 -3.62 -16.99 -18.41
N VAL A 70 -2.28 -17.16 -18.44
CA VAL A 70 -1.37 -16.37 -17.60
C VAL A 70 -1.40 -14.89 -18.00
N LEU A 71 -1.41 -14.60 -19.31
CA LEU A 71 -1.53 -13.24 -19.83
C LEU A 71 -2.84 -12.57 -19.38
N GLU A 72 -3.99 -13.25 -19.58
CA GLU A 72 -5.29 -12.72 -19.18
C GLU A 72 -5.38 -12.50 -17.66
N ARG A 73 -4.90 -13.46 -16.87
CA ARG A 73 -4.85 -13.35 -15.40
C ARG A 73 -3.99 -12.17 -14.95
N THR A 74 -2.84 -11.95 -15.58
CA THR A 74 -1.93 -10.85 -15.25
C THR A 74 -2.54 -9.50 -15.61
N LEU A 75 -3.11 -9.36 -16.81
CA LEU A 75 -3.79 -8.12 -17.23
C LEU A 75 -5.02 -7.83 -16.38
N THR A 76 -5.84 -8.83 -16.05
CA THR A 76 -7.00 -8.67 -15.17
C THR A 76 -6.56 -8.28 -13.75
N GLY A 77 -5.50 -8.87 -13.24
CA GLY A 77 -4.91 -8.52 -11.95
C GLY A 77 -4.42 -7.08 -11.88
N LEU A 78 -3.91 -6.54 -12.98
CA LEU A 78 -3.53 -5.13 -13.11
C LEU A 78 -4.72 -4.20 -13.42
N GLY A 79 -5.96 -4.71 -13.39
CA GLY A 79 -7.18 -3.94 -13.43
C GLY A 79 -7.82 -3.79 -14.82
N PHE A 80 -7.29 -4.44 -15.87
CA PHE A 80 -7.93 -4.45 -17.18
C PHE A 80 -9.18 -5.34 -17.17
N ALA A 81 -10.28 -4.83 -17.74
CA ALA A 81 -11.44 -5.67 -17.98
C ALA A 81 -11.20 -6.58 -19.21
N PRO A 82 -11.79 -7.79 -19.27
CA PRO A 82 -11.66 -8.65 -20.44
C PRO A 82 -12.09 -7.98 -21.75
N SER A 83 -13.07 -7.07 -21.70
CA SER A 83 -13.53 -6.25 -22.83
C SER A 83 -12.51 -5.24 -23.34
N ASP A 84 -11.53 -4.86 -22.52
CA ASP A 84 -10.55 -3.84 -22.90
C ASP A 84 -9.34 -4.42 -23.60
N LEU A 85 -9.12 -5.75 -23.50
CA LEU A 85 -7.91 -6.40 -23.98
C LEU A 85 -7.67 -6.25 -25.50
N ASP A 86 -8.75 -6.07 -26.25
CA ASP A 86 -8.70 -5.90 -27.71
C ASP A 86 -8.67 -4.43 -28.15
N ARG A 87 -8.62 -3.48 -27.20
CA ARG A 87 -8.49 -2.05 -27.51
C ARG A 87 -7.05 -1.69 -27.88
N PRO A 88 -6.86 -0.74 -28.82
CA PRO A 88 -5.53 -0.27 -29.20
C PRO A 88 -4.85 0.48 -28.06
N THR A 89 -3.55 0.27 -27.88
CA THR A 89 -2.75 0.92 -26.82
C THR A 89 -2.66 2.44 -26.98
N GLY A 90 -2.84 2.95 -28.19
CA GLY A 90 -2.86 4.39 -28.50
C GLY A 90 -3.99 5.17 -27.81
N GLU A 91 -5.11 4.51 -27.49
CA GLU A 91 -6.26 5.11 -26.81
C GLU A 91 -6.09 5.18 -25.27
N LEU A 92 -5.04 4.54 -24.74
CA LEU A 92 -4.81 4.46 -23.32
C LEU A 92 -4.20 5.73 -22.75
N SER A 93 -4.64 6.11 -21.54
CA SER A 93 -3.94 7.14 -20.75
C SER A 93 -2.54 6.69 -20.33
N GLY A 94 -1.67 7.63 -19.94
CA GLY A 94 -0.30 7.33 -19.51
C GLY A 94 -0.22 6.27 -18.41
N GLY A 95 -1.11 6.32 -17.41
CA GLY A 95 -1.17 5.35 -16.33
C GLY A 95 -1.55 3.93 -16.81
N TRP A 96 -2.50 3.83 -17.74
CA TRP A 96 -2.88 2.55 -18.34
C TRP A 96 -1.77 1.97 -19.23
N ARG A 97 -1.06 2.82 -19.98
CA ARG A 97 0.13 2.42 -20.75
C ARG A 97 1.23 1.86 -19.85
N MET A 98 1.46 2.48 -18.68
CA MET A 98 2.42 2.00 -17.68
C MET A 98 2.04 0.60 -17.17
N ARG A 99 0.74 0.34 -16.94
CA ARG A 99 0.25 -1.00 -16.53
C ARG A 99 0.50 -2.06 -17.58
N VAL A 100 0.37 -1.73 -18.88
CA VAL A 100 0.70 -2.68 -19.98
C VAL A 100 2.21 -2.99 -19.97
N GLU A 101 3.07 -1.99 -19.80
CA GLU A 101 4.52 -2.21 -19.70
C GLU A 101 4.89 -3.06 -18.47
N LEU A 102 4.26 -2.78 -17.32
CA LEU A 102 4.44 -3.60 -16.13
C LEU A 102 4.01 -5.06 -16.38
N ALA A 103 2.87 -5.28 -17.04
CA ALA A 103 2.41 -6.62 -17.43
C ALA A 103 3.45 -7.34 -18.27
N LYS A 104 4.03 -6.68 -19.30
CA LYS A 104 5.08 -7.24 -20.16
C LYS A 104 6.29 -7.70 -19.37
N ILE A 105 6.76 -6.87 -18.43
CA ILE A 105 7.91 -7.18 -17.58
C ILE A 105 7.62 -8.38 -16.67
N LEU A 106 6.44 -8.41 -16.04
CA LEU A 106 6.03 -9.51 -15.16
C LEU A 106 5.86 -10.83 -15.92
N LEU A 107 5.29 -10.78 -17.13
CA LEU A 107 5.07 -11.94 -18.00
C LEU A 107 6.38 -12.51 -18.56
N ALA A 108 7.40 -11.69 -18.77
CA ALA A 108 8.72 -12.12 -19.24
C ALA A 108 9.48 -12.98 -18.22
N GLN A 109 9.08 -12.98 -16.94
CA GLN A 109 9.67 -13.76 -15.84
C GLN A 109 11.22 -13.71 -15.82
N PRO A 110 11.84 -12.54 -15.74
CA PRO A 110 13.30 -12.42 -15.73
C PRO A 110 13.89 -12.98 -14.42
N ASP A 111 15.16 -13.38 -14.43
CA ASP A 111 15.86 -13.83 -13.21
C ASP A 111 15.95 -12.72 -12.14
N VAL A 112 16.10 -11.47 -12.59
CA VAL A 112 16.16 -10.27 -11.74
C VAL A 112 15.15 -9.24 -12.24
N LEU A 113 14.27 -8.81 -11.34
CA LEU A 113 13.25 -7.81 -11.59
C LEU A 113 13.60 -6.52 -10.84
N LEU A 114 13.73 -5.42 -11.59
CA LEU A 114 13.99 -4.08 -11.04
C LEU A 114 12.72 -3.24 -11.18
N LEU A 115 12.15 -2.83 -10.07
CA LEU A 115 10.92 -2.04 -10.02
C LEU A 115 11.15 -0.73 -9.28
N ASP A 116 10.85 0.38 -9.94
CA ASP A 116 10.90 1.72 -9.38
C ASP A 116 9.49 2.29 -9.31
N GLU A 117 8.99 2.52 -8.08
CA GLU A 117 7.65 2.99 -7.78
C GLU A 117 6.52 2.27 -8.56
N PRO A 118 6.44 0.93 -8.52
CA PRO A 118 5.47 0.20 -9.32
C PRO A 118 4.02 0.38 -8.86
N THR A 119 3.79 0.87 -7.65
CA THR A 119 2.47 1.15 -7.07
C THR A 119 1.85 2.44 -7.60
N ASN A 120 2.65 3.34 -8.17
CA ASN A 120 2.16 4.56 -8.78
C ASN A 120 1.18 4.23 -9.92
N HIS A 121 0.03 4.90 -9.93
CA HIS A 121 -1.05 4.71 -10.91
C HIS A 121 -1.82 3.38 -10.82
N LEU A 122 -1.53 2.51 -9.83
CA LEU A 122 -2.32 1.32 -9.56
C LEU A 122 -3.44 1.66 -8.57
N ASP A 123 -4.58 1.00 -8.71
CA ASP A 123 -5.63 1.03 -7.69
C ASP A 123 -5.35 -0.01 -6.60
N ILE A 124 -6.02 0.12 -5.46
CA ILE A 124 -5.78 -0.71 -4.26
C ILE A 124 -5.84 -2.21 -4.57
N LEU A 125 -6.80 -2.64 -5.40
CA LEU A 125 -6.96 -4.06 -5.75
C LEU A 125 -5.82 -4.56 -6.64
N SER A 126 -5.36 -3.72 -7.57
CA SER A 126 -4.21 -4.03 -8.42
C SER A 126 -2.90 -4.07 -7.62
N ILE A 127 -2.73 -3.20 -6.61
CA ILE A 127 -1.59 -3.23 -5.68
C ILE A 127 -1.58 -4.54 -4.89
N GLU A 128 -2.73 -4.94 -4.32
CA GLU A 128 -2.86 -6.19 -3.57
C GLU A 128 -2.56 -7.42 -4.44
N TRP A 129 -3.04 -7.42 -5.68
CA TRP A 129 -2.72 -8.47 -6.63
C TRP A 129 -1.21 -8.51 -6.93
N LEU A 130 -0.58 -7.36 -7.15
CA LEU A 130 0.86 -7.26 -7.42
C LEU A 130 1.69 -7.74 -6.23
N GLU A 131 1.29 -7.42 -4.99
CA GLU A 131 1.91 -7.95 -3.77
C GLU A 131 1.91 -9.47 -3.76
N LYS A 132 0.73 -10.06 -3.96
CA LYS A 132 0.56 -11.54 -4.00
C LYS A 132 1.38 -12.15 -5.12
N PHE A 133 1.43 -11.52 -6.29
CA PHE A 133 2.22 -11.98 -7.44
C PHE A 133 3.72 -11.97 -7.14
N LEU A 134 4.25 -10.85 -6.63
CA LEU A 134 5.69 -10.71 -6.33
C LEU A 134 6.12 -11.60 -5.15
N ALA A 135 5.29 -11.75 -4.13
CA ALA A 135 5.57 -12.62 -2.98
C ALA A 135 5.72 -14.11 -3.38
N HIS A 136 5.05 -14.54 -4.46
CA HIS A 136 5.13 -15.90 -4.98
C HIS A 136 6.08 -16.05 -6.19
N SER A 137 6.70 -14.95 -6.62
CA SER A 137 7.66 -14.97 -7.73
C SER A 137 8.94 -15.70 -7.36
N THR A 138 9.51 -16.45 -8.29
CA THR A 138 10.84 -17.09 -8.17
C THR A 138 11.97 -16.13 -8.54
N SER A 139 11.67 -14.99 -9.16
CA SER A 139 12.64 -13.97 -9.54
C SER A 139 13.22 -13.24 -8.33
N SER A 140 14.48 -12.82 -8.41
CA SER A 140 15.05 -11.88 -7.44
C SER A 140 14.49 -10.49 -7.70
N VAL A 141 13.82 -9.88 -6.72
CA VAL A 141 13.16 -8.57 -6.87
C VAL A 141 13.97 -7.50 -6.14
N ILE A 142 14.33 -6.42 -6.86
CA ILE A 142 14.85 -5.18 -6.28
C ILE A 142 13.79 -4.11 -6.49
N LEU A 143 13.29 -3.57 -5.38
CA LEU A 143 12.12 -2.70 -5.33
C LEU A 143 12.47 -1.36 -4.68
N VAL A 144 12.09 -0.28 -5.33
CA VAL A 144 12.05 1.07 -4.75
C VAL A 144 10.58 1.46 -4.63
N SER A 145 10.12 1.80 -3.43
CA SER A 145 8.74 2.24 -3.21
C SER A 145 8.60 3.12 -1.97
N HIS A 146 7.61 4.00 -2.01
CA HIS A 146 7.15 4.82 -0.89
C HIS A 146 5.86 4.27 -0.24
N ASP A 147 5.48 3.04 -0.54
CA ASP A 147 4.37 2.32 0.10
C ASP A 147 4.90 1.34 1.15
N ARG A 148 4.70 1.64 2.45
CA ARG A 148 5.19 0.82 3.57
C ARG A 148 4.57 -0.57 3.59
N THR A 149 3.25 -0.64 3.38
CA THR A 149 2.52 -1.91 3.40
C THR A 149 3.02 -2.82 2.28
N PHE A 150 3.22 -2.26 1.08
CA PHE A 150 3.76 -2.98 -0.06
C PHE A 150 5.17 -3.51 0.20
N LEU A 151 6.08 -2.67 0.74
CA LEU A 151 7.43 -3.09 1.11
C LEU A 151 7.42 -4.23 2.14
N ASN A 152 6.60 -4.14 3.19
CA ASN A 152 6.52 -5.15 4.24
C ASN A 152 6.01 -6.51 3.73
N HIS A 153 5.10 -6.51 2.75
CA HIS A 153 4.53 -7.75 2.21
C HIS A 153 5.47 -8.43 1.22
N VAL A 154 6.19 -7.65 0.40
CA VAL A 154 6.99 -8.17 -0.72
C VAL A 154 8.44 -8.42 -0.32
N THR A 155 9.04 -7.53 0.50
CA THR A 155 10.48 -7.58 0.75
C THR A 155 10.85 -8.36 2.01
N THR A 156 12.02 -9.01 1.97
CA THR A 156 12.63 -9.72 3.10
C THR A 156 13.93 -9.07 3.57
N ARG A 157 14.41 -8.07 2.83
CA ARG A 157 15.70 -7.39 3.05
C ARG A 157 15.56 -5.94 2.64
N THR A 158 16.11 -5.03 3.42
CA THR A 158 16.07 -3.58 3.17
C THR A 158 17.48 -3.02 3.01
N LEU A 159 17.72 -2.32 1.91
CA LEU A 159 18.96 -1.60 1.65
C LEU A 159 18.72 -0.11 1.90
N ASP A 160 19.40 0.44 2.91
CA ASP A 160 19.34 1.87 3.24
C ASP A 160 20.51 2.60 2.56
N ILE A 161 20.19 3.61 1.78
CA ILE A 161 21.17 4.45 1.09
C ILE A 161 21.21 5.79 1.81
N ASP A 162 22.26 5.98 2.61
CA ASP A 162 22.43 7.16 3.44
C ASP A 162 23.83 7.73 3.35
N CYS A 163 23.97 9.06 3.18
CA CYS A 163 25.25 9.78 3.07
C CYS A 163 26.28 9.10 2.14
N GLY A 164 25.82 8.57 0.98
CA GLY A 164 26.70 7.89 0.02
C GLY A 164 27.17 6.49 0.44
N ARG A 165 26.59 5.93 1.50
CA ARG A 165 26.87 4.57 1.98
C ARG A 165 25.60 3.72 1.85
N ILE A 166 25.80 2.43 1.56
CA ILE A 166 24.73 1.45 1.52
C ILE A 166 24.84 0.59 2.77
N ILE A 167 23.75 0.53 3.52
CA ILE A 167 23.64 -0.29 4.73
C ILE A 167 22.60 -1.38 4.47
N ASP A 168 23.00 -2.60 4.71
CA ASP A 168 22.20 -3.79 4.44
C ASP A 168 21.55 -4.32 5.72
N TYR A 169 20.23 -4.28 5.76
CA TYR A 169 19.42 -4.84 6.84
C TYR A 169 18.70 -6.09 6.31
N LYS A 170 19.04 -7.27 6.85
CA LYS A 170 18.42 -8.57 6.49
C LYS A 170 17.09 -8.75 7.22
N VAL A 171 16.23 -7.73 7.18
CA VAL A 171 14.94 -7.69 7.84
C VAL A 171 13.92 -6.97 6.96
N LYS A 172 12.65 -7.15 7.27
CA LYS A 172 11.54 -6.43 6.65
C LYS A 172 11.57 -4.93 7.00
N TYR A 173 10.78 -4.13 6.27
CA TYR A 173 10.80 -2.68 6.38
C TYR A 173 10.45 -2.17 7.80
N ASP A 174 9.46 -2.72 8.49
CA ASP A 174 9.09 -2.27 9.85
C ASP A 174 10.20 -2.54 10.88
N ASP A 175 10.84 -3.72 10.81
CA ASP A 175 11.98 -4.04 11.66
C ASP A 175 13.19 -3.17 11.32
N TYR A 176 13.39 -2.83 10.05
CA TYR A 176 14.42 -1.89 9.61
C TYR A 176 14.24 -0.51 10.24
N ILE A 177 13.02 0.04 10.25
CA ILE A 177 12.77 1.35 10.88
C ILE A 177 13.21 1.35 12.33
N ARG A 178 12.85 0.31 13.10
CA ARG A 178 13.24 0.18 14.51
C ARG A 178 14.76 0.10 14.66
N LEU A 179 15.42 -0.76 13.88
CA LEU A 179 16.89 -0.92 13.92
C LEU A 179 17.63 0.35 13.50
N ARG A 180 17.09 1.07 12.51
CA ARG A 180 17.63 2.37 12.09
C ARG A 180 17.53 3.40 13.21
N GLU A 181 16.43 3.43 13.94
CA GLU A 181 16.22 4.34 15.06
C GLU A 181 17.17 4.01 16.23
N GLU A 182 17.30 2.76 16.62
CA GLU A 182 18.25 2.29 17.65
C GLU A 182 19.71 2.66 17.28
N ARG A 183 20.07 2.44 16.03
CA ARG A 183 21.40 2.79 15.50
C ARG A 183 21.65 4.30 15.55
N ARG A 184 20.66 5.10 15.15
CA ARG A 184 20.73 6.56 15.18
C ARG A 184 20.90 7.07 16.61
N GLU A 185 20.14 6.56 17.57
CA GLU A 185 20.30 6.91 18.98
C GLU A 185 21.72 6.58 19.49
N ALA A 186 22.22 5.41 19.14
CA ALA A 186 23.59 5.01 19.50
C ALA A 186 24.64 5.95 18.87
N GLN A 187 24.43 6.35 17.61
CA GLN A 187 25.30 7.28 16.87
C GLN A 187 25.27 8.68 17.50
N LEU A 188 24.08 9.15 17.90
CA LEU A 188 23.90 10.44 18.55
C LEU A 188 24.57 10.49 19.92
N ARG A 189 24.44 9.43 20.72
CA ARG A 189 25.15 9.27 22.00
C ARG A 189 26.67 9.25 21.81
N ALA A 190 27.15 8.56 20.77
CA ALA A 190 28.57 8.52 20.43
C ALA A 190 29.09 9.91 20.02
N TYR A 191 28.30 10.65 19.21
CA TYR A 191 28.61 12.02 18.82
C TYR A 191 28.69 12.97 20.03
N GLU A 192 27.69 12.94 20.93
CA GLU A 192 27.67 13.75 22.14
C GLU A 192 28.89 13.47 23.04
N ASN A 193 29.25 12.19 23.20
CA ASN A 193 30.42 11.80 23.97
C ASN A 193 31.72 12.30 23.31
N GLN A 194 31.82 12.18 21.97
CA GLN A 194 32.96 12.71 21.24
C GLN A 194 33.07 14.25 21.35
N GLN A 195 31.94 14.97 21.27
CA GLN A 195 31.93 16.42 21.43
C GLN A 195 32.40 16.84 22.83
N LYS A 196 31.96 16.10 23.88
CA LYS A 196 32.48 16.35 25.26
C LYS A 196 33.97 16.10 25.36
N GLU A 197 34.48 15.00 24.79
CA GLU A 197 35.91 14.72 24.77
C GLU A 197 36.69 15.83 24.04
N ILE A 198 36.20 16.27 22.88
CA ILE A 198 36.80 17.38 22.11
C ILE A 198 36.80 18.67 22.91
N ALA A 199 35.68 18.98 23.62
CA ALA A 199 35.58 20.17 24.46
C ALA A 199 36.58 20.11 25.64
N ASP A 200 36.69 18.98 26.35
CA ASP A 200 37.65 18.78 27.42
C ASP A 200 39.11 18.92 26.97
N ILE A 201 39.42 18.37 25.78
CA ILE A 201 40.76 18.51 25.19
C ILE A 201 41.04 19.96 24.82
N LYS A 202 40.10 20.69 24.22
CA LYS A 202 40.23 22.11 23.88
C LYS A 202 40.42 22.97 25.13
N ASP A 203 39.59 22.74 26.17
CA ASP A 203 39.69 23.43 27.45
C ASP A 203 41.07 23.22 28.12
N PHE A 204 41.57 21.97 28.09
CA PHE A 204 42.90 21.66 28.60
C PHE A 204 43.97 22.42 27.85
N ILE A 205 43.91 22.43 26.49
CA ILE A 205 44.89 23.15 25.66
C ILE A 205 44.85 24.65 25.97
N GLU A 206 43.67 25.25 26.08
CA GLU A 206 43.51 26.69 26.37
C GLU A 206 44.05 27.09 27.71
N ARG A 207 43.72 26.34 28.79
CA ARG A 207 44.19 26.61 30.19
C ARG A 207 45.69 26.47 30.34
N PHE A 208 46.34 25.57 29.60
CA PHE A 208 47.76 25.25 29.78
C PHE A 208 48.68 25.71 28.66
N ARG A 209 48.18 26.35 27.59
CA ARG A 209 48.89 26.75 26.38
C ARG A 209 50.16 27.59 26.67
N TYR A 210 50.08 28.41 27.70
CA TYR A 210 51.17 29.36 28.06
C TYR A 210 52.06 28.86 29.20
N LYS A 211 51.86 27.66 29.74
CA LYS A 211 52.67 27.11 30.84
C LYS A 211 53.80 26.24 30.30
N ALA A 212 55.05 26.69 30.40
CA ALA A 212 56.25 26.00 29.89
C ALA A 212 56.36 24.55 30.41
N THR A 213 56.01 24.29 31.67
CA THR A 213 56.06 22.98 32.32
C THR A 213 55.04 21.97 31.75
N LYS A 214 54.03 22.43 31.02
CA LYS A 214 52.98 21.60 30.43
C LYS A 214 53.05 21.50 28.90
N ALA A 215 54.07 22.12 28.27
CA ALA A 215 54.20 22.21 26.81
C ALA A 215 54.13 20.84 26.07
N VAL A 216 54.79 19.82 26.62
CA VAL A 216 54.79 18.45 26.02
C VAL A 216 53.38 17.83 26.11
N GLN A 217 52.67 18.03 27.24
CA GLN A 217 51.30 17.51 27.40
C GLN A 217 50.30 18.21 26.47
N VAL A 218 50.44 19.54 26.32
CA VAL A 218 49.61 20.34 25.39
C VAL A 218 49.83 19.88 23.95
N GLN A 219 51.08 19.67 23.51
CA GLN A 219 51.38 19.17 22.16
C GLN A 219 50.81 17.76 21.93
N SER A 220 50.89 16.89 22.95
CA SER A 220 50.26 15.55 22.87
C SER A 220 48.75 15.64 22.68
N ARG A 221 48.07 16.55 23.41
CA ARG A 221 46.62 16.76 23.29
C ARG A 221 46.22 17.38 21.94
N ILE A 222 47.02 18.28 21.38
CA ILE A 222 46.80 18.82 20.03
C ILE A 222 46.88 17.70 19.01
N LYS A 223 47.91 16.84 19.07
CA LYS A 223 48.00 15.68 18.18
C LYS A 223 46.87 14.67 18.36
N GLN A 224 46.32 14.55 19.55
CA GLN A 224 45.12 13.72 19.82
C GLN A 224 43.89 14.33 19.13
N LEU A 225 43.70 15.65 19.25
CA LEU A 225 42.58 16.36 18.62
C LEU A 225 42.64 16.25 17.08
N GLU A 226 43.81 16.37 16.49
CA GLU A 226 44.05 16.24 15.05
C GLU A 226 43.73 14.83 14.51
N LYS A 227 43.81 13.80 15.36
CA LYS A 227 43.51 12.39 15.00
C LYS A 227 42.03 12.00 15.16
N ILE A 228 41.23 12.82 15.84
CA ILE A 228 39.82 12.56 16.04
C ILE A 228 39.09 12.77 14.69
N VAL A 229 38.53 11.70 14.16
CA VAL A 229 37.62 11.77 12.99
C VAL A 229 36.25 12.17 13.52
N PRO A 230 35.67 13.29 13.08
CA PRO A 230 34.36 13.69 13.52
C PRO A 230 33.30 12.62 13.15
N ILE A 231 32.43 12.28 14.09
CA ILE A 231 31.28 11.43 13.81
C ILE A 231 30.26 12.31 13.09
N GLU A 232 29.94 11.96 11.87
CA GLU A 232 28.85 12.57 11.13
C GLU A 232 27.54 11.99 11.65
N VAL A 233 26.65 12.83 12.09
CA VAL A 233 25.28 12.46 12.50
C VAL A 233 24.35 13.08 11.49
N ASP A 234 23.44 12.26 10.96
CA ASP A 234 22.39 12.76 10.08
C ASP A 234 21.51 13.76 10.80
N GLU A 235 21.57 15.01 10.39
CA GLU A 235 20.64 16.05 10.78
C GLU A 235 19.28 15.82 10.09
N THR A 236 18.58 14.74 10.38
CA THR A 236 17.17 14.69 10.08
C THR A 236 16.45 15.47 11.14
N ASP A 237 16.07 16.66 10.79
CA ASP A 237 15.23 17.53 11.60
C ASP A 237 13.84 16.87 11.75
N ARG A 238 13.69 16.02 12.80
CA ARG A 238 12.41 15.49 13.24
C ARG A 238 11.73 16.53 14.15
N SER A 239 11.68 17.76 13.74
CA SER A 239 10.71 18.65 14.32
C SER A 239 9.35 18.11 13.88
N CYS A 240 8.67 17.39 14.78
CA CYS A 240 7.25 17.09 14.65
C CYS A 240 6.53 18.43 14.55
N LEU A 241 6.43 18.90 13.31
CA LEU A 241 5.80 20.17 13.05
C LEU A 241 4.28 19.94 13.13
N HIS A 242 3.68 20.27 14.26
CA HIS A 242 2.23 20.35 14.37
C HIS A 242 1.74 21.49 13.48
N LEU A 243 1.41 21.16 12.25
CA LEU A 243 0.82 22.11 11.30
C LEU A 243 -0.58 22.48 11.82
N LYS A 244 -0.75 23.76 12.19
CA LYS A 244 -2.05 24.31 12.54
C LYS A 244 -2.65 24.99 11.32
N PHE A 245 -3.82 24.54 10.91
CA PHE A 245 -4.56 25.22 9.86
C PHE A 245 -4.96 26.64 10.29
N PRO A 246 -5.01 27.60 9.35
CA PRO A 246 -5.56 28.91 9.64
C PRO A 246 -7.02 28.79 10.10
N PRO A 247 -7.47 29.62 11.06
CA PRO A 247 -8.86 29.61 11.48
C PRO A 247 -9.76 29.99 10.29
N CYS A 248 -10.81 29.21 10.07
CA CYS A 248 -11.82 29.42 9.05
C CYS A 248 -13.21 29.55 9.67
N SER A 249 -14.15 30.14 8.92
CA SER A 249 -15.55 30.23 9.31
C SER A 249 -16.17 28.83 9.43
N ARG A 250 -17.10 28.66 10.37
CA ARG A 250 -17.79 27.37 10.58
C ARG A 250 -18.75 27.13 9.40
N SER A 251 -18.60 25.99 8.72
CA SER A 251 -19.51 25.54 7.65
C SER A 251 -20.86 25.08 8.20
N GLY A 252 -21.87 24.95 7.35
CA GLY A 252 -23.14 24.29 7.66
C GLY A 252 -22.94 22.83 8.07
N ASP A 253 -24.01 22.18 8.57
CA ASP A 253 -23.94 20.80 9.08
C ASP A 253 -23.66 19.74 8.01
N PHE A 254 -24.02 20.03 6.76
CA PHE A 254 -23.75 19.19 5.59
C PHE A 254 -23.03 20.02 4.53
N PRO A 255 -21.69 20.00 4.50
CA PRO A 255 -20.89 20.70 3.49
C PRO A 255 -21.17 20.25 2.05
N VAL A 256 -21.47 18.95 1.83
CA VAL A 256 -21.76 18.38 0.52
C VAL A 256 -22.96 17.47 0.61
N ILE A 257 -23.95 17.67 -0.27
CA ILE A 257 -25.12 16.81 -0.44
C ILE A 257 -25.28 16.54 -1.94
N CYS A 258 -25.27 15.26 -2.31
CA CYS A 258 -25.55 14.78 -3.65
C CYS A 258 -26.84 13.96 -3.63
N ASN A 259 -27.82 14.28 -4.49
CA ASN A 259 -29.05 13.54 -4.67
C ASN A 259 -29.19 13.16 -6.15
N GLU A 260 -29.20 11.86 -6.42
CA GLU A 260 -29.39 11.30 -7.76
C GLU A 260 -28.44 11.92 -8.82
N VAL A 261 -27.20 12.21 -8.43
CA VAL A 261 -26.21 12.82 -9.33
C VAL A 261 -25.76 11.77 -10.34
N ALA A 262 -25.74 12.18 -11.62
CA ALA A 262 -25.25 11.35 -12.71
C ALA A 262 -24.38 12.14 -13.68
N LYS A 263 -23.39 11.47 -14.29
CA LYS A 263 -22.49 12.06 -15.27
C LYS A 263 -22.21 11.10 -16.41
N SER A 264 -22.29 11.64 -17.64
CA SER A 264 -21.92 10.94 -18.88
C SER A 264 -21.05 11.84 -19.74
N TYR A 265 -20.13 11.21 -20.49
CA TYR A 265 -19.36 11.83 -21.57
C TYR A 265 -19.75 11.18 -22.90
N GLY A 266 -20.54 11.88 -23.71
CA GLY A 266 -21.13 11.30 -24.92
C GLY A 266 -22.00 10.09 -24.58
N SER A 267 -21.69 8.94 -25.16
CA SER A 267 -22.38 7.67 -24.90
C SER A 267 -21.85 6.92 -23.65
N HIS A 268 -20.71 7.33 -23.09
CA HIS A 268 -20.12 6.67 -21.93
C HIS A 268 -20.67 7.26 -20.64
N GLN A 269 -21.43 6.44 -19.88
CA GLN A 269 -21.91 6.78 -18.55
C GLN A 269 -20.83 6.46 -17.51
N VAL A 270 -20.38 7.48 -16.78
CA VAL A 270 -19.34 7.33 -15.74
C VAL A 270 -19.97 6.83 -14.44
N PHE A 271 -21.04 7.51 -13.99
CA PHE A 271 -21.82 7.07 -12.83
C PHE A 271 -23.26 7.57 -12.95
N SER A 272 -24.16 6.88 -12.24
CA SER A 272 -25.59 7.20 -12.18
C SER A 272 -26.13 7.02 -10.77
N HIS A 273 -27.17 7.83 -10.47
CA HIS A 273 -27.90 7.74 -9.20
C HIS A 273 -27.02 7.82 -7.95
N VAL A 274 -25.99 8.69 -7.98
CA VAL A 274 -25.10 8.89 -6.83
C VAL A 274 -25.83 9.76 -5.80
N SER A 275 -26.10 9.18 -4.64
CA SER A 275 -26.72 9.86 -3.49
C SER A 275 -25.80 9.68 -2.28
N LEU A 276 -25.21 10.78 -1.80
CA LEU A 276 -24.34 10.80 -0.64
C LEU A 276 -24.47 12.11 0.13
N SER A 277 -24.21 12.07 1.41
CA SER A 277 -24.17 13.25 2.27
C SER A 277 -22.97 13.20 3.19
N ILE A 278 -22.21 14.29 3.23
CA ILE A 278 -21.01 14.42 4.07
C ILE A 278 -21.32 15.41 5.16
N ARG A 279 -21.13 15.02 6.42
CA ARG A 279 -21.34 15.89 7.58
C ARG A 279 -20.08 16.70 7.87
N ARG A 280 -20.29 17.84 8.51
CA ARG A 280 -19.17 18.66 8.98
C ARG A 280 -18.28 17.87 9.94
N GLY A 281 -16.96 17.98 9.73
CA GLY A 281 -15.93 17.29 10.52
C GLY A 281 -15.71 15.83 10.14
N GLU A 282 -16.52 15.28 9.21
CA GLU A 282 -16.23 13.93 8.68
C GLU A 282 -15.01 13.96 7.75
N LYS A 283 -14.18 12.93 7.86
CA LYS A 283 -13.09 12.65 6.94
C LYS A 283 -13.44 11.39 6.17
N VAL A 284 -13.68 11.54 4.87
CA VAL A 284 -14.19 10.47 4.01
C VAL A 284 -13.20 10.13 2.91
N ALA A 285 -13.06 8.84 2.59
CA ALA A 285 -12.26 8.39 1.46
C ALA A 285 -13.14 8.01 0.27
N PHE A 286 -12.72 8.39 -0.94
CA PHE A 286 -13.26 7.89 -2.20
C PHE A 286 -12.32 6.82 -2.75
N VAL A 287 -12.79 5.58 -2.81
CA VAL A 287 -12.02 4.40 -3.21
C VAL A 287 -12.71 3.69 -4.37
N GLY A 288 -11.96 3.03 -5.22
CA GLY A 288 -12.47 2.28 -6.37
C GLY A 288 -11.44 2.18 -7.49
N LYS A 289 -11.72 1.39 -8.51
CA LYS A 289 -10.81 1.22 -9.65
C LYS A 289 -10.55 2.55 -10.37
N ASN A 290 -9.45 2.61 -11.09
CA ASN A 290 -9.16 3.77 -11.93
C ASN A 290 -10.16 3.85 -13.09
N GLY A 291 -10.68 5.07 -13.32
CA GLY A 291 -11.71 5.29 -14.34
C GLY A 291 -13.17 5.22 -13.83
N GLU A 292 -13.43 4.77 -12.60
CA GLU A 292 -14.77 4.67 -12.01
C GLU A 292 -15.41 6.03 -11.62
N GLY A 293 -14.75 7.14 -11.92
CA GLY A 293 -15.34 8.48 -11.79
C GLY A 293 -15.09 9.19 -10.47
N LYS A 294 -14.14 8.77 -9.63
CA LYS A 294 -13.76 9.44 -8.36
C LYS A 294 -13.46 10.94 -8.58
N SER A 295 -12.43 11.24 -9.38
CA SER A 295 -12.05 12.61 -9.72
C SER A 295 -13.13 13.35 -10.52
N THR A 296 -13.99 12.61 -11.26
CA THR A 296 -15.12 13.20 -11.95
C THR A 296 -16.16 13.72 -10.96
N LEU A 297 -16.47 12.97 -9.90
CA LEU A 297 -17.40 13.44 -8.86
C LEU A 297 -16.81 14.64 -8.10
N VAL A 298 -15.50 14.63 -7.80
CA VAL A 298 -14.80 15.78 -7.22
C VAL A 298 -14.97 17.02 -8.10
N LYS A 299 -14.76 16.92 -9.42
CA LYS A 299 -14.96 18.05 -10.36
C LYS A 299 -16.42 18.50 -10.44
N CYS A 300 -17.40 17.59 -10.26
CA CYS A 300 -18.81 17.97 -10.11
C CYS A 300 -19.03 18.78 -8.83
N ILE A 301 -18.43 18.37 -7.70
CA ILE A 301 -18.49 19.10 -6.43
C ILE A 301 -17.88 20.50 -6.56
N MET A 302 -16.76 20.62 -7.29
CA MET A 302 -16.11 21.90 -7.58
C MET A 302 -16.91 22.77 -8.58
N GLY A 303 -17.93 22.22 -9.24
CA GLY A 303 -18.71 22.93 -10.26
C GLY A 303 -17.96 23.14 -11.59
N GLU A 304 -16.84 22.45 -11.80
CA GLU A 304 -16.02 22.56 -13.02
C GLU A 304 -16.66 21.89 -14.24
N ILE A 305 -17.48 20.87 -14.01
CA ILE A 305 -18.11 20.09 -15.08
C ILE A 305 -19.64 19.99 -14.88
N PRO A 306 -20.44 20.03 -15.95
CA PRO A 306 -21.89 19.87 -15.86
C PRO A 306 -22.25 18.43 -15.49
N PHE A 307 -23.32 18.27 -14.71
CA PHE A 307 -23.87 17.00 -14.24
C PHE A 307 -25.40 17.04 -14.28
N THR A 308 -26.06 15.90 -14.09
CA THR A 308 -27.51 15.80 -13.89
C THR A 308 -27.80 15.38 -12.45
N GLY A 309 -28.97 15.74 -11.93
CA GLY A 309 -29.31 15.54 -10.52
C GLY A 309 -29.13 16.81 -9.69
N GLU A 310 -29.15 16.68 -8.38
CA GLU A 310 -29.04 17.79 -7.44
C GLU A 310 -27.75 17.64 -6.60
N LEU A 311 -26.87 18.64 -6.70
CA LEU A 311 -25.66 18.74 -5.88
C LEU A 311 -25.68 20.09 -5.17
N LYS A 312 -25.65 20.07 -3.84
CA LYS A 312 -25.69 21.27 -3.01
C LYS A 312 -24.42 21.37 -2.18
N ILE A 313 -23.76 22.52 -2.27
CA ILE A 313 -22.71 22.92 -1.33
C ILE A 313 -23.37 23.66 -0.19
N GLY A 314 -23.00 23.31 1.04
CA GLY A 314 -23.54 23.89 2.26
C GLY A 314 -23.24 25.38 2.41
N HIS A 315 -23.91 26.02 3.37
CA HIS A 315 -23.66 27.41 3.68
C HIS A 315 -22.27 27.63 4.29
N ASN A 316 -21.59 28.72 3.97
CA ASN A 316 -20.26 29.11 4.43
C ASN A 316 -19.19 28.03 4.16
N VAL A 317 -19.29 27.27 3.09
CA VAL A 317 -18.26 26.31 2.69
C VAL A 317 -17.18 27.01 1.88
N GLU A 318 -15.95 27.00 2.40
CA GLU A 318 -14.74 27.43 1.72
C GLU A 318 -13.93 26.20 1.35
N ILE A 319 -13.83 25.94 0.03
CA ILE A 319 -13.23 24.71 -0.49
C ILE A 319 -11.76 24.94 -0.78
N GLY A 320 -10.89 24.08 -0.22
CA GLY A 320 -9.52 23.90 -0.66
C GLY A 320 -9.41 22.63 -1.49
N TYR A 321 -9.00 22.76 -2.74
CA TYR A 321 -8.87 21.63 -3.65
C TYR A 321 -7.42 21.42 -4.06
N PHE A 322 -6.94 20.20 -3.88
CA PHE A 322 -5.67 19.74 -4.42
C PHE A 322 -5.93 18.83 -5.60
N ALA A 323 -5.77 19.38 -6.81
CA ALA A 323 -5.88 18.63 -8.05
C ALA A 323 -4.57 17.93 -8.40
N GLN A 324 -4.65 16.85 -9.15
CA GLN A 324 -3.48 16.13 -9.67
C GLN A 324 -2.51 17.04 -10.46
N ASN A 325 -2.99 18.15 -11.05
CA ASN A 325 -2.20 19.09 -11.83
C ASN A 325 -1.86 20.40 -11.09
N GLU A 326 -2.18 20.52 -9.80
CA GLU A 326 -1.98 21.75 -9.01
C GLU A 326 -0.52 22.22 -8.99
N ALA A 327 0.41 21.28 -9.04
CA ALA A 327 1.84 21.54 -9.13
C ALA A 327 2.25 22.36 -10.39
N GLN A 328 1.47 22.28 -11.46
CA GLN A 328 1.71 23.01 -12.72
C GLN A 328 1.19 24.45 -12.69
N MET A 329 0.32 24.78 -11.72
CA MET A 329 -0.25 26.12 -11.56
C MET A 329 0.57 27.06 -10.69
N LEU A 330 1.73 26.58 -10.18
CA LEU A 330 2.64 27.40 -9.41
C LEU A 330 3.34 28.45 -10.32
N ASP A 331 3.54 29.66 -9.77
CA ASP A 331 4.29 30.72 -10.44
C ASP A 331 5.78 30.34 -10.49
N GLU A 332 6.25 29.98 -11.67
CA GLU A 332 7.63 29.50 -11.89
C GLU A 332 8.70 30.59 -11.69
N THR A 333 8.31 31.86 -11.63
CA THR A 333 9.23 33.01 -11.60
C THR A 333 9.68 33.40 -10.19
N ILE A 334 9.00 32.93 -9.16
CA ILE A 334 9.25 33.27 -7.75
C ILE A 334 9.98 32.14 -7.01
N SER A 335 10.53 32.47 -5.83
CA SER A 335 11.16 31.48 -4.98
C SER A 335 10.13 30.60 -4.25
N VAL A 336 10.60 29.45 -3.73
CA VAL A 336 9.81 28.58 -2.84
C VAL A 336 9.31 29.38 -1.63
N TRP A 337 10.20 30.15 -1.01
CA TRP A 337 9.89 30.99 0.14
C TRP A 337 8.81 32.04 -0.18
N ASP A 338 8.95 32.77 -1.29
CA ASP A 338 7.98 33.78 -1.71
C ASP A 338 6.60 33.18 -2.01
N THR A 339 6.57 31.96 -2.55
CA THR A 339 5.32 31.23 -2.81
C THR A 339 4.51 31.05 -1.53
N ILE A 340 5.17 30.73 -0.44
CA ILE A 340 4.54 30.51 0.87
C ILE A 340 4.26 31.81 1.58
N ASP A 341 5.17 32.80 1.54
CA ASP A 341 4.97 34.12 2.18
C ASP A 341 3.73 34.85 1.65
N ARG A 342 3.41 34.72 0.35
CA ARG A 342 2.20 35.28 -0.24
C ARG A 342 0.89 34.77 0.36
N VAL A 343 0.89 33.53 0.87
CA VAL A 343 -0.31 32.87 1.42
C VAL A 343 -0.31 32.89 2.94
N ALA A 344 0.86 32.84 3.57
CA ALA A 344 1.00 32.79 5.01
C ALA A 344 0.46 34.06 5.70
N ARG A 345 -0.38 33.88 6.73
CA ARG A 345 -0.98 34.98 7.51
C ARG A 345 -0.74 34.79 9.01
N GLY A 346 -0.64 35.92 9.72
CA GLY A 346 -0.52 35.93 11.19
C GLY A 346 0.71 35.16 11.71
N GLU A 347 0.52 34.32 12.73
CA GLU A 347 1.59 33.52 13.35
C GLU A 347 2.27 32.52 12.41
N ILE A 348 1.57 32.09 11.36
CA ILE A 348 2.11 31.15 10.37
C ILE A 348 3.31 31.78 9.66
N ARG A 349 3.26 33.09 9.40
CA ARG A 349 4.33 33.82 8.72
C ARG A 349 5.66 33.78 9.48
N THR A 350 5.62 33.77 10.80
CA THR A 350 6.84 33.68 11.63
C THR A 350 7.48 32.29 11.61
N ARG A 351 6.75 31.26 11.17
CA ARG A 351 7.17 29.86 11.17
C ARG A 351 7.35 29.28 9.75
N ILE A 352 7.44 30.16 8.72
CA ILE A 352 7.59 29.71 7.31
C ILE A 352 8.79 28.78 7.13
N ASN A 353 9.93 29.10 7.75
CA ASN A 353 11.13 28.27 7.62
C ASN A 353 10.97 26.88 8.25
N ASP A 354 10.26 26.76 9.39
CA ASP A 354 9.96 25.48 10.02
C ASP A 354 9.02 24.66 9.13
N LEU A 355 8.01 25.31 8.54
CA LEU A 355 7.07 24.69 7.60
C LEU A 355 7.77 24.19 6.33
N LEU A 356 8.63 25.01 5.77
CA LEU A 356 9.43 24.64 4.60
C LEU A 356 10.38 23.49 4.94
N GLY A 357 11.01 23.50 6.13
CA GLY A 357 11.86 22.40 6.60
C GLY A 357 11.10 21.07 6.70
N ALA A 358 9.89 21.07 7.26
CA ALA A 358 9.05 19.88 7.37
C ALA A 358 8.64 19.27 6.02
N PHE A 359 8.55 20.11 4.98
CA PHE A 359 8.29 19.68 3.60
C PHE A 359 9.59 19.55 2.78
N LEU A 360 10.74 19.42 3.44
CA LEU A 360 12.05 19.22 2.83
C LEU A 360 12.54 20.38 1.94
N PHE A 361 12.15 21.62 2.26
CA PHE A 361 12.64 22.84 1.65
C PHE A 361 13.51 23.67 2.62
N GLY A 362 14.34 23.01 3.45
CA GLY A 362 15.20 23.67 4.41
C GLY A 362 16.40 24.38 3.77
N GLY A 363 16.92 25.43 4.43
CA GLY A 363 18.13 26.13 4.03
C GLY A 363 18.06 26.73 2.62
N GLU A 364 19.10 26.46 1.78
CA GLU A 364 19.20 26.97 0.41
C GLU A 364 18.05 26.52 -0.52
N ALA A 365 17.36 25.42 -0.19
CA ALA A 365 16.25 24.96 -1.01
C ALA A 365 15.06 25.93 -0.99
N ALA A 366 14.87 26.70 0.08
CA ALA A 366 13.82 27.69 0.19
C ALA A 366 14.01 28.89 -0.77
N GLU A 367 15.24 29.21 -1.12
CA GLU A 367 15.58 30.32 -2.03
C GLU A 367 15.52 29.93 -3.51
N LYS A 368 15.44 28.62 -3.82
CA LYS A 368 15.36 28.16 -5.21
C LYS A 368 14.10 28.69 -5.91
N PRO A 369 14.21 29.11 -7.20
CA PRO A 369 13.03 29.46 -7.97
C PRO A 369 12.21 28.18 -8.29
N VAL A 370 10.88 28.30 -8.30
CA VAL A 370 9.94 27.18 -8.51
C VAL A 370 10.23 26.42 -9.82
N LYS A 371 10.71 27.11 -10.86
CA LYS A 371 11.00 26.49 -12.16
C LYS A 371 12.07 25.40 -12.14
N VAL A 372 13.02 25.41 -11.17
CA VAL A 372 14.08 24.41 -11.08
C VAL A 372 13.72 23.21 -10.22
N LEU A 373 12.53 23.24 -9.60
CA LEU A 373 12.02 22.14 -8.78
C LEU A 373 11.63 20.93 -9.64
N SER A 374 11.90 19.74 -9.14
CA SER A 374 11.37 18.50 -9.68
C SER A 374 9.83 18.45 -9.54
N GLY A 375 9.18 17.52 -10.27
CA GLY A 375 7.73 17.35 -10.20
C GLY A 375 7.25 17.05 -8.77
N GLY A 376 7.95 16.19 -8.04
CA GLY A 376 7.63 15.87 -6.64
C GLY A 376 7.81 17.07 -5.69
N GLU A 377 8.87 17.85 -5.86
CA GLU A 377 9.08 19.09 -5.09
C GLU A 377 7.98 20.11 -5.36
N ARG A 378 7.57 20.29 -6.62
CA ARG A 378 6.45 21.18 -6.96
C ARG A 378 5.14 20.72 -6.31
N SER A 379 4.87 19.40 -6.29
CA SER A 379 3.68 18.85 -5.63
C SER A 379 3.69 19.10 -4.13
N ARG A 380 4.84 18.92 -3.45
CA ARG A 380 5.00 19.24 -2.02
C ARG A 380 4.75 20.73 -1.73
N LEU A 381 5.31 21.61 -2.57
CA LEU A 381 5.12 23.07 -2.42
C LEU A 381 3.66 23.48 -2.62
N ALA A 382 2.99 22.93 -3.64
CA ALA A 382 1.58 23.18 -3.90
C ALA A 382 0.70 22.70 -2.73
N MET A 383 1.02 21.52 -2.17
CA MET A 383 0.33 20.99 -1.00
C MET A 383 0.50 21.90 0.21
N LEU A 384 1.74 22.32 0.51
CA LEU A 384 1.99 23.24 1.62
C LEU A 384 1.24 24.55 1.44
N ARG A 385 1.23 25.12 0.22
CA ARG A 385 0.48 26.32 -0.11
C ARG A 385 -1.02 26.17 0.18
N LEU A 386 -1.62 25.03 -0.16
CA LEU A 386 -3.03 24.73 0.09
C LEU A 386 -3.33 24.65 1.59
N LEU A 387 -2.50 23.93 2.35
CA LEU A 387 -2.69 23.72 3.80
C LEU A 387 -2.64 25.04 4.61
N LEU A 388 -2.07 26.10 4.03
CA LEU A 388 -1.99 27.41 4.64
C LEU A 388 -3.16 28.35 4.27
N GLN A 389 -4.12 27.88 3.47
CA GLN A 389 -5.32 28.63 3.14
C GLN A 389 -6.42 28.42 4.21
N PRO A 390 -7.22 29.45 4.52
CA PRO A 390 -8.33 29.32 5.44
C PRO A 390 -9.50 28.60 4.76
N VAL A 391 -9.54 27.27 4.87
CA VAL A 391 -10.56 26.42 4.26
C VAL A 391 -11.27 25.59 5.33
N ASN A 392 -12.52 25.19 5.10
CA ASN A 392 -13.29 24.32 6.00
C ASN A 392 -13.80 23.04 5.31
N LEU A 393 -13.64 22.94 3.99
CA LEU A 393 -13.79 21.71 3.22
C LEU A 393 -12.51 21.48 2.41
N LEU A 394 -11.76 20.45 2.75
CA LEU A 394 -10.53 20.07 2.07
C LEU A 394 -10.81 18.89 1.14
N ILE A 395 -10.49 19.04 -0.14
CA ILE A 395 -10.62 17.98 -1.15
C ILE A 395 -9.22 17.67 -1.69
N LEU A 396 -8.78 16.43 -1.51
CA LEU A 396 -7.46 15.97 -1.93
C LEU A 396 -7.60 14.83 -2.95
N ASP A 397 -7.15 15.09 -4.18
CA ASP A 397 -7.18 14.09 -5.27
C ASP A 397 -5.78 13.54 -5.50
N GLU A 398 -5.53 12.29 -5.06
CA GLU A 398 -4.26 11.58 -5.08
C GLU A 398 -3.10 12.39 -4.47
N PRO A 399 -3.24 12.86 -3.21
CA PRO A 399 -2.25 13.74 -2.58
C PRO A 399 -0.91 13.05 -2.28
N THR A 400 -0.91 11.73 -2.20
CA THR A 400 0.26 10.92 -1.85
C THR A 400 1.19 10.62 -3.02
N ASN A 401 0.73 10.88 -4.27
CA ASN A 401 1.56 10.66 -5.44
C ASN A 401 2.80 11.56 -5.42
N HIS A 402 3.96 10.94 -5.63
CA HIS A 402 5.28 11.61 -5.62
C HIS A 402 5.72 12.20 -4.27
N LEU A 403 5.03 11.86 -3.15
CA LEU A 403 5.47 12.21 -1.81
C LEU A 403 6.32 11.08 -1.23
N ASP A 404 7.42 11.47 -0.58
CA ASP A 404 8.19 10.53 0.24
C ASP A 404 7.44 10.19 1.55
N MET A 405 7.87 9.14 2.22
CA MET A 405 7.18 8.61 3.41
C MET A 405 7.10 9.65 4.55
N GLN A 406 8.13 10.48 4.73
CA GLN A 406 8.15 11.49 5.79
C GLN A 406 7.11 12.59 5.50
N THR A 407 7.06 13.08 4.27
CA THR A 407 6.05 14.08 3.87
C THR A 407 4.64 13.53 3.96
N LYS A 408 4.41 12.23 3.64
CA LYS A 408 3.12 11.57 3.83
C LYS A 408 2.70 11.57 5.31
N ASP A 409 3.62 11.27 6.24
CA ASP A 409 3.34 11.30 7.67
C ASP A 409 2.97 12.70 8.16
N VAL A 410 3.72 13.73 7.75
CA VAL A 410 3.42 15.13 8.06
C VAL A 410 2.05 15.54 7.52
N LEU A 411 1.73 15.15 6.29
CA LEU A 411 0.42 15.41 5.68
C LEU A 411 -0.70 14.70 6.43
N LYS A 412 -0.51 13.43 6.77
CA LYS A 412 -1.49 12.62 7.53
C LYS A 412 -1.77 13.25 8.89
N GLU A 413 -0.73 13.66 9.61
CA GLU A 413 -0.87 14.36 10.89
C GLU A 413 -1.58 15.70 10.72
N ALA A 414 -1.23 16.47 9.72
CA ALA A 414 -1.90 17.74 9.42
C ALA A 414 -3.40 17.55 9.19
N ILE A 415 -3.80 16.57 8.36
CA ILE A 415 -5.22 16.29 8.10
C ILE A 415 -5.92 15.75 9.35
N ASN A 416 -5.25 14.95 10.19
CA ASN A 416 -5.82 14.49 11.45
C ASN A 416 -6.14 15.64 12.39
N ASN A 417 -5.30 16.67 12.42
CA ASN A 417 -5.47 17.88 13.23
C ASN A 417 -6.39 18.93 12.58
N PHE A 418 -6.91 18.66 11.38
CA PHE A 418 -7.84 19.55 10.70
C PHE A 418 -9.25 19.41 11.25
N ASP A 419 -9.80 20.51 11.79
CA ASP A 419 -11.15 20.56 12.37
C ASP A 419 -12.27 20.62 11.33
N GLY A 420 -11.94 20.81 10.05
CA GLY A 420 -12.88 20.87 8.95
C GLY A 420 -13.26 19.48 8.41
N THR A 421 -14.00 19.49 7.32
CA THR A 421 -14.40 18.28 6.58
C THR A 421 -13.36 17.96 5.52
N ALA A 422 -13.00 16.69 5.33
CA ALA A 422 -12.06 16.28 4.30
C ALA A 422 -12.64 15.19 3.40
N ILE A 423 -12.45 15.34 2.10
CA ILE A 423 -12.70 14.33 1.06
C ILE A 423 -11.35 13.93 0.49
N ILE A 424 -10.99 12.66 0.59
CA ILE A 424 -9.68 12.16 0.19
C ILE A 424 -9.87 11.09 -0.87
N VAL A 425 -9.36 11.33 -2.06
CA VAL A 425 -9.23 10.32 -3.10
C VAL A 425 -7.80 9.81 -3.03
N SER A 426 -7.59 8.57 -2.62
CA SER A 426 -6.26 7.98 -2.55
C SER A 426 -6.29 6.47 -2.70
N HIS A 427 -5.21 5.92 -3.23
CA HIS A 427 -4.94 4.49 -3.32
C HIS A 427 -3.93 4.00 -2.28
N ASP A 428 -3.43 4.88 -1.43
CA ASP A 428 -2.48 4.60 -0.38
C ASP A 428 -3.22 4.13 0.90
N ARG A 429 -3.13 2.82 1.20
CA ARG A 429 -3.81 2.18 2.33
C ARG A 429 -3.28 2.70 3.67
N ASP A 430 -1.96 2.84 3.79
CA ASP A 430 -1.29 3.31 5.00
C ASP A 430 -1.64 4.77 5.30
N PHE A 431 -1.76 5.59 4.27
CA PHE A 431 -2.20 6.97 4.39
C PHE A 431 -3.66 7.08 4.86
N LEU A 432 -4.57 6.27 4.30
CA LEU A 432 -6.00 6.30 4.65
C LEU A 432 -6.28 5.67 6.02
N ASP A 433 -5.42 4.79 6.51
CA ASP A 433 -5.61 4.11 7.80
C ASP A 433 -5.57 5.09 8.97
N GLY A 434 -6.57 5.03 9.84
CA GLY A 434 -6.72 5.93 10.98
C GLY A 434 -7.01 7.40 10.61
N LEU A 435 -7.17 7.71 9.31
CA LEU A 435 -7.50 9.04 8.82
C LEU A 435 -8.99 9.18 8.49
N THR A 436 -9.62 8.11 8.01
CA THR A 436 -11.01 8.12 7.55
C THR A 436 -11.86 7.10 8.28
N ASP A 437 -13.08 7.52 8.67
CA ASP A 437 -14.07 6.67 9.35
C ASP A 437 -15.14 6.13 8.40
N LYS A 438 -15.19 6.66 7.17
CA LYS A 438 -16.19 6.35 6.17
C LYS A 438 -15.55 6.30 4.79
N ILE A 439 -15.93 5.28 4.03
CA ILE A 439 -15.43 5.05 2.66
C ILE A 439 -16.60 5.03 1.70
N TYR A 440 -16.48 5.75 0.61
CA TYR A 440 -17.35 5.68 -0.55
C TYR A 440 -16.67 4.88 -1.65
N GLU A 441 -17.18 3.69 -1.92
CA GLU A 441 -16.69 2.80 -2.97
C GLU A 441 -17.36 3.13 -4.29
N PHE A 442 -16.53 3.42 -5.30
CA PHE A 442 -16.95 3.59 -6.69
C PHE A 442 -16.77 2.26 -7.42
N SER A 443 -17.87 1.68 -7.90
CA SER A 443 -17.86 0.41 -8.62
C SER A 443 -19.04 0.32 -9.58
N ASN A 444 -18.75 -0.04 -10.84
CA ASN A 444 -19.78 -0.24 -11.89
C ASN A 444 -20.74 0.96 -12.04
N GLY A 445 -20.23 2.17 -11.99
CA GLY A 445 -21.01 3.41 -12.14
C GLY A 445 -21.93 3.73 -10.96
N LYS A 446 -21.76 3.07 -9.81
CA LYS A 446 -22.50 3.30 -8.55
C LYS A 446 -21.54 3.65 -7.44
N VAL A 447 -22.07 4.33 -6.42
CA VAL A 447 -21.32 4.66 -5.20
C VAL A 447 -21.99 3.98 -4.01
N LYS A 448 -21.21 3.22 -3.24
CA LYS A 448 -21.66 2.50 -2.04
C LYS A 448 -20.93 3.04 -0.82
N GLU A 449 -21.67 3.31 0.24
CA GLU A 449 -21.10 3.74 1.52
C GLU A 449 -20.68 2.53 2.36
N HIS A 450 -19.47 2.56 2.90
CA HIS A 450 -18.94 1.61 3.87
C HIS A 450 -18.52 2.35 5.13
N LEU A 451 -18.99 1.88 6.28
CA LEU A 451 -18.63 2.40 7.59
C LEU A 451 -17.40 1.66 8.12
N GLY A 452 -16.41 2.41 8.57
CA GLY A 452 -15.14 1.91 9.09
C GLY A 452 -13.95 2.31 8.22
N GLY A 453 -12.72 2.02 8.71
CA GLY A 453 -11.47 2.33 8.03
C GLY A 453 -11.17 1.41 6.84
N ILE A 454 -10.06 1.71 6.16
CA ILE A 454 -9.67 1.04 4.90
C ILE A 454 -9.47 -0.48 5.03
N TYR A 455 -8.88 -0.96 6.11
CA TYR A 455 -8.65 -2.40 6.30
C TYR A 455 -9.96 -3.18 6.46
N ARG A 456 -10.94 -2.63 7.19
CA ARG A 456 -12.28 -3.25 7.29
C ARG A 456 -12.99 -3.32 5.94
N PHE A 457 -12.82 -2.31 5.10
CA PHE A 457 -13.32 -2.32 3.73
C PHE A 457 -12.68 -3.44 2.91
N LEU A 458 -11.34 -3.60 2.97
CA LEU A 458 -10.60 -4.64 2.26
C LEU A 458 -11.01 -6.05 2.72
N GLU A 459 -11.11 -6.29 4.02
CA GLU A 459 -11.61 -7.57 4.57
C GLU A 459 -13.00 -7.91 4.03
N THR A 460 -13.90 -6.91 3.97
CA THR A 460 -15.26 -7.10 3.42
C THR A 460 -15.18 -7.49 1.95
N LYS A 461 -14.27 -6.89 1.17
CA LYS A 461 -14.07 -7.20 -0.25
C LYS A 461 -13.47 -8.59 -0.47
N GLU A 462 -12.50 -9.00 0.32
CA GLU A 462 -11.98 -10.38 0.27
C GLU A 462 -13.09 -11.40 0.54
N MET A 463 -13.92 -11.15 1.54
CA MET A 463 -15.07 -12.03 1.82
C MET A 463 -16.10 -12.04 0.68
N GLU A 464 -16.39 -10.90 0.04
CA GLU A 464 -17.28 -10.83 -1.13
C GLU A 464 -16.70 -11.64 -2.30
N SER A 465 -15.39 -11.53 -2.58
CA SER A 465 -14.71 -12.25 -3.67
C SER A 465 -14.67 -13.77 -3.44
N LEU A 466 -14.43 -14.22 -2.21
CA LEU A 466 -14.49 -15.64 -1.83
C LEU A 466 -15.90 -16.20 -2.00
N ASN A 467 -16.94 -15.45 -1.60
CA ASN A 467 -18.32 -15.84 -1.78
C ASN A 467 -18.78 -15.87 -3.25
N GLU A 468 -18.15 -15.10 -4.14
CA GLU A 468 -18.39 -15.15 -5.59
C GLU A 468 -17.75 -16.38 -6.23
N LEU A 469 -16.60 -16.82 -5.76
CA LEU A 469 -15.93 -18.05 -6.22
C LEU A 469 -16.69 -19.32 -5.80
N ASP A 470 -17.41 -19.28 -4.68
CA ASP A 470 -18.25 -20.38 -4.17
C ASP A 470 -19.66 -20.44 -4.85
N ARG A 471 -19.99 -19.51 -5.76
CA ARG A 471 -21.24 -19.59 -6.52
C ARG A 471 -21.09 -20.60 -7.66
N PRO A 472 -21.91 -21.68 -7.73
CA PRO A 472 -21.90 -22.58 -8.88
C PRO A 472 -22.27 -21.80 -10.14
N ILE A 473 -21.47 -21.98 -11.20
CA ILE A 473 -21.72 -21.40 -12.52
C ILE A 473 -23.06 -21.95 -13.04
N HIS A 474 -24.12 -21.17 -12.93
CA HIS A 474 -25.35 -21.45 -13.64
C HIS A 474 -25.17 -21.02 -15.09
N ASN A 475 -24.96 -22.02 -15.96
CA ASN A 475 -25.13 -21.83 -17.39
C ASN A 475 -26.61 -21.49 -17.67
N ASP A 476 -26.89 -20.23 -17.98
CA ASP A 476 -28.17 -19.79 -18.53
C ASP A 476 -28.35 -20.36 -19.95
N ILE A 477 -28.88 -21.56 -20.02
CA ILE A 477 -29.55 -22.06 -21.24
C ILE A 477 -31.03 -21.70 -21.06
N GLN A 478 -31.47 -20.67 -21.75
CA GLN A 478 -32.87 -20.31 -21.89
C GLN A 478 -33.65 -21.47 -22.53
N THR A 479 -34.44 -22.16 -21.75
CA THR A 479 -35.56 -22.93 -22.26
C THR A 479 -36.84 -22.57 -21.46
N ASN A 480 -37.72 -21.93 -22.19
CA ASN A 480 -39.10 -21.63 -21.79
C ASN A 480 -39.85 -22.91 -21.37
N THR A 481 -40.26 -23.04 -20.13
CA THR A 481 -41.47 -23.83 -19.75
C THR A 481 -41.98 -23.37 -18.38
N GLN A 482 -43.31 -23.34 -18.27
CA GLN A 482 -44.16 -22.80 -17.20
C GLN A 482 -44.01 -23.48 -15.83
N PRO A 483 -44.56 -22.90 -14.74
CA PRO A 483 -44.17 -23.14 -13.36
C PRO A 483 -44.89 -24.29 -12.68
N GLN A 484 -44.20 -25.05 -11.86
CA GLN A 484 -44.74 -25.78 -10.71
C GLN A 484 -43.70 -25.89 -9.57
N PRO A 485 -44.08 -26.26 -8.34
CA PRO A 485 -43.79 -25.49 -7.15
C PRO A 485 -42.79 -26.13 -6.16
N VAL A 486 -42.40 -25.31 -5.17
CA VAL A 486 -41.87 -25.65 -3.85
C VAL A 486 -40.37 -26.02 -3.76
N ASN A 487 -39.68 -25.03 -3.31
CA ASN A 487 -38.35 -24.89 -2.73
C ASN A 487 -37.99 -25.97 -1.68
N GLN A 488 -37.27 -27.02 -2.07
CA GLN A 488 -36.46 -27.84 -1.15
C GLN A 488 -35.01 -27.32 -1.03
N GLY A 489 -34.48 -26.58 -2.03
CA GLY A 489 -33.12 -26.06 -2.00
C GLY A 489 -32.85 -24.87 -1.05
N ALA A 490 -33.88 -24.13 -0.65
CA ALA A 490 -33.73 -23.01 0.29
C ALA A 490 -33.54 -23.47 1.74
N VAL A 491 -34.19 -24.60 2.12
CA VAL A 491 -34.05 -25.20 3.45
C VAL A 491 -32.66 -25.82 3.63
N ASP A 492 -32.16 -26.49 2.61
CA ASP A 492 -30.81 -27.10 2.59
C ASP A 492 -29.69 -26.05 2.69
N TRP A 493 -29.91 -24.86 2.12
CA TRP A 493 -28.91 -23.78 2.17
C TRP A 493 -28.87 -23.08 3.55
N GLU A 494 -30.02 -22.87 4.18
CA GLU A 494 -30.05 -22.31 5.54
C GLU A 494 -29.47 -23.28 6.57
N GLU A 495 -29.70 -24.59 6.43
CA GLU A 495 -29.12 -25.62 7.28
C GLU A 495 -27.60 -25.69 7.13
N ARG A 496 -27.08 -25.69 5.91
CA ARG A 496 -25.60 -25.65 5.65
C ARG A 496 -24.98 -24.36 6.16
N LYS A 497 -25.65 -23.22 6.06
CA LYS A 497 -25.19 -21.95 6.61
C LYS A 497 -25.17 -21.94 8.13
N ALA A 498 -26.17 -22.56 8.75
CA ALA A 498 -26.22 -22.72 10.20
C ALA A 498 -25.11 -23.67 10.69
N GLN A 499 -24.90 -24.80 10.00
CA GLN A 499 -23.80 -25.73 10.30
C GLN A 499 -22.42 -25.07 10.17
N ARG A 500 -22.18 -24.29 9.10
CA ARG A 500 -20.92 -23.53 8.93
C ARG A 500 -20.69 -22.50 10.04
N ARG A 501 -21.74 -21.80 10.49
CA ARG A 501 -21.64 -20.87 11.62
C ARG A 501 -21.27 -21.56 12.93
N ILE A 502 -21.84 -22.75 13.18
CA ILE A 502 -21.55 -23.55 14.36
C ILE A 502 -20.10 -24.06 14.28
N ARG A 503 -19.66 -24.55 13.12
CA ARG A 503 -18.29 -25.01 12.88
C ARG A 503 -17.27 -23.90 13.16
N ASN A 504 -17.42 -22.74 12.53
CA ASN A 504 -16.51 -21.60 12.72
C ASN A 504 -16.48 -21.12 14.19
N LYS A 505 -17.61 -21.22 14.89
CA LYS A 505 -17.65 -20.89 16.32
C LYS A 505 -16.89 -21.91 17.16
N LEU A 506 -17.00 -23.19 16.85
CA LEU A 506 -16.27 -24.26 17.53
C LEU A 506 -14.75 -24.16 17.26
N GLU A 507 -14.33 -23.94 16.00
CA GLU A 507 -12.93 -23.74 15.63
C GLU A 507 -12.32 -22.53 16.35
N LYS A 508 -13.08 -21.44 16.47
CA LYS A 508 -12.65 -20.26 17.22
C LYS A 508 -12.49 -20.56 18.71
N THR A 509 -13.43 -21.29 19.31
CA THR A 509 -13.37 -21.68 20.72
C THR A 509 -12.18 -22.60 20.97
N ILE A 510 -11.90 -23.57 20.09
CA ILE A 510 -10.73 -24.46 20.17
C ILE A 510 -9.44 -23.64 20.19
N LYS A 511 -9.30 -22.68 19.26
CA LYS A 511 -8.12 -21.85 19.17
C LYS A 511 -7.93 -20.91 20.38
N GLU A 512 -9.04 -20.39 20.93
CA GLU A 512 -9.00 -19.61 22.17
C GLU A 512 -8.57 -20.47 23.37
N CYS A 513 -9.09 -21.70 23.48
CA CYS A 513 -8.69 -22.65 24.52
C CYS A 513 -7.19 -23.04 24.38
N GLU A 514 -6.70 -23.31 23.18
CA GLU A 514 -5.29 -23.62 22.92
C GLU A 514 -4.35 -22.49 23.36
N ASN A 515 -4.71 -21.23 23.11
CA ASN A 515 -3.94 -20.09 23.57
C ASN A 515 -3.91 -20.00 25.11
N VAL A 516 -5.08 -20.18 25.75
CA VAL A 516 -5.16 -20.18 27.23
C VAL A 516 -4.37 -21.33 27.84
N ILE A 517 -4.42 -22.53 27.26
CA ILE A 517 -3.64 -23.70 27.69
C ILE A 517 -2.14 -23.37 27.63
N SER A 518 -1.65 -22.89 26.48
CA SER A 518 -0.25 -22.55 26.27
C SER A 518 0.26 -21.46 27.24
N GLU A 519 -0.55 -20.41 27.49
CA GLU A 519 -0.21 -19.35 28.45
C GLU A 519 -0.18 -19.86 29.88
N THR A 520 -1.18 -20.67 30.28
CA THR A 520 -1.27 -21.23 31.64
C THR A 520 -0.17 -22.25 31.91
N GLU A 521 0.17 -23.14 30.95
CA GLU A 521 1.30 -24.06 31.05
C GLU A 521 2.63 -23.32 31.22
N SER A 522 2.85 -22.26 30.45
CA SER A 522 4.05 -21.43 30.58
C SER A 522 4.15 -20.78 31.96
N ALA A 523 3.02 -20.28 32.47
CA ALA A 523 2.95 -19.66 33.79
C ALA A 523 3.13 -20.68 34.93
N ILE A 524 2.59 -21.90 34.81
CA ILE A 524 2.78 -23.01 35.76
C ILE A 524 4.25 -23.38 35.81
N LYS A 525 4.90 -23.54 34.68
CA LYS A 525 6.33 -23.92 34.60
C LYS A 525 7.23 -22.87 35.30
N ILE A 526 6.96 -21.59 35.12
CA ILE A 526 7.69 -20.51 35.80
C ILE A 526 7.47 -20.57 37.32
N LEU A 527 6.26 -20.89 37.77
CA LEU A 527 5.94 -21.02 39.20
C LEU A 527 6.53 -22.27 39.81
N GLU A 528 6.60 -23.40 39.09
CA GLU A 528 7.26 -24.64 39.50
C GLU A 528 8.77 -24.42 39.68
N ASP A 529 9.42 -23.69 38.76
CA ASP A 529 10.81 -23.29 38.90
C ASP A 529 11.04 -22.41 40.14
N GLN A 530 10.11 -21.49 40.45
CA GLN A 530 10.17 -20.69 41.66
C GLN A 530 9.91 -21.47 42.94
N LEU A 531 8.99 -22.44 42.93
CA LEU A 531 8.68 -23.33 44.05
C LEU A 531 9.80 -24.34 44.32
N SER A 532 10.65 -24.64 43.34
CA SER A 532 11.80 -25.52 43.49
C SER A 532 12.94 -24.92 44.34
N THR A 533 12.89 -23.59 44.58
CA THR A 533 13.87 -22.90 45.43
C THR A 533 13.49 -23.00 46.93
N SER A 534 14.49 -23.02 47.81
CA SER A 534 14.29 -23.17 49.25
C SER A 534 13.46 -22.03 49.90
N GLU A 535 13.46 -20.84 49.30
CA GLU A 535 12.64 -19.68 49.71
C GLU A 535 11.23 -19.76 49.14
N GLY A 536 11.08 -20.27 47.89
CA GLY A 536 9.78 -20.41 47.21
C GLY A 536 8.91 -21.51 47.85
N ALA A 537 9.49 -22.59 48.31
CA ALA A 537 8.78 -23.71 48.98
C ALA A 537 8.12 -23.28 50.32
N ALA A 538 8.60 -22.21 50.97
CA ALA A 538 8.05 -21.69 52.20
C ALA A 538 6.95 -20.64 52.02
N ASN A 539 6.64 -20.25 50.78
CA ASN A 539 5.67 -19.17 50.48
C ASN A 539 4.29 -19.75 50.16
N PRO A 540 3.27 -19.62 51.02
CA PRO A 540 1.94 -20.17 50.81
C PRO A 540 1.15 -19.45 49.65
N GLU A 541 1.54 -18.23 49.30
CA GLU A 541 0.89 -17.50 48.20
C GLU A 541 1.25 -18.10 46.83
N LEU A 542 2.49 -18.57 46.64
CA LEU A 542 2.91 -19.22 45.41
C LEU A 542 2.19 -20.55 45.20
N ALA A 543 2.03 -21.33 46.27
CA ALA A 543 1.27 -22.58 46.24
C ALA A 543 -0.22 -22.36 45.89
N THR A 544 -0.81 -21.33 46.44
CA THR A 544 -2.22 -20.97 46.14
C THR A 544 -2.38 -20.51 44.71
N ARG A 545 -1.42 -19.73 44.20
CA ARG A 545 -1.41 -19.27 42.79
C ARG A 545 -1.20 -20.42 41.82
N HIS A 546 -0.32 -21.38 42.14
CA HIS A 546 -0.12 -22.61 41.35
C HIS A 546 -1.41 -23.44 41.26
N ALA A 547 -2.06 -23.71 42.42
CA ALA A 547 -3.33 -24.44 42.45
C ALA A 547 -4.44 -23.76 41.64
N ARG A 548 -4.47 -22.43 41.62
CA ARG A 548 -5.44 -21.65 40.84
C ARG A 548 -5.17 -21.78 39.32
N LEU A 549 -3.90 -21.73 38.89
CA LEU A 549 -3.54 -21.92 37.49
C LEU A 549 -3.79 -23.34 37.01
N CYS A 550 -3.49 -24.37 37.82
CA CYS A 550 -3.87 -25.75 37.51
C CYS A 550 -5.36 -25.92 37.30
N SER A 551 -6.19 -25.32 38.18
CA SER A 551 -7.66 -25.36 38.01
C SER A 551 -8.15 -24.59 36.77
N GLN A 552 -7.43 -23.55 36.32
CA GLN A 552 -7.73 -22.85 35.07
C GLN A 552 -7.33 -23.69 33.86
N LEU A 553 -6.19 -24.39 33.92
CA LEU A 553 -5.74 -25.32 32.89
C LEU A 553 -6.72 -26.46 32.69
N ASP A 554 -7.17 -27.11 33.79
CA ASP A 554 -8.14 -28.20 33.76
C ASP A 554 -9.46 -27.76 33.08
N LYS A 555 -9.97 -26.58 33.41
CA LYS A 555 -11.17 -26.03 32.78
C LYS A 555 -10.99 -25.76 31.28
N ALA A 556 -9.85 -25.17 30.91
CA ALA A 556 -9.57 -24.89 29.49
C ALA A 556 -9.43 -26.19 28.68
N MET A 557 -8.85 -27.25 29.28
CA MET A 557 -8.75 -28.58 28.67
C MET A 557 -10.11 -29.26 28.54
N GLU A 558 -11.01 -29.15 29.53
CA GLU A 558 -12.38 -29.66 29.43
C GLU A 558 -13.19 -28.94 28.34
N GLU A 559 -13.09 -27.62 28.25
CA GLU A 559 -13.74 -26.82 27.20
C GLU A 559 -13.19 -27.17 25.81
N TRP A 560 -11.87 -27.33 25.68
CA TRP A 560 -11.20 -27.74 24.46
C TRP A 560 -11.67 -29.14 24.00
N THR A 561 -11.69 -30.13 24.92
CA THR A 561 -12.15 -31.49 24.63
C THR A 561 -13.60 -31.50 24.17
N THR A 562 -14.47 -30.77 24.87
CA THR A 562 -15.89 -30.69 24.53
C THR A 562 -16.14 -30.02 23.17
N ALA A 563 -15.34 -29.02 22.81
CA ALA A 563 -15.41 -28.34 21.52
C ALA A 563 -14.88 -29.21 20.38
N SER A 564 -13.78 -29.95 20.62
CA SER A 564 -13.18 -30.88 19.65
C SER A 564 -14.09 -32.08 19.36
N GLU A 565 -14.68 -32.70 20.38
CA GLU A 565 -15.66 -33.78 20.20
C GLU A 565 -16.88 -33.35 19.39
N LYS A 566 -17.38 -32.13 19.61
CA LYS A 566 -18.51 -31.57 18.84
C LYS A 566 -18.11 -31.29 17.39
N LEU A 567 -16.88 -30.87 17.13
CA LEU A 567 -16.37 -30.63 15.78
C LEU A 567 -16.21 -31.96 15.03
N GLU A 568 -15.61 -32.97 15.67
CA GLU A 568 -15.48 -34.32 15.09
C GLU A 568 -16.83 -34.99 14.81
N ALA A 569 -17.80 -34.81 15.70
CA ALA A 569 -19.18 -35.33 15.49
C ALA A 569 -19.86 -34.65 14.30
N MET A 570 -19.60 -33.37 14.06
CA MET A 570 -20.09 -32.65 12.88
C MET A 570 -19.41 -33.10 11.59
N ASP A 571 -18.10 -33.34 11.62
CA ASP A 571 -17.33 -33.82 10.46
C ASP A 571 -17.66 -35.27 10.10
N ALA A 572 -18.08 -36.09 11.05
CA ALA A 572 -18.56 -37.45 10.81
C ALA A 572 -20.00 -37.51 10.20
N LEU A 573 -20.76 -36.41 10.29
CA LEU A 573 -22.12 -36.29 9.74
C LEU A 573 -22.20 -35.53 8.41
N SER A 574 -21.08 -34.93 7.97
CA SER A 574 -20.92 -34.21 6.69
C SER A 574 -20.32 -35.09 5.61
#